data_7804d7effb7f6aa2c90ddb1a36a7968b
#
_entry.id   7804d7effb7f6aa2c90ddb1a36a7968b
#
_cell.length_a   1.000
_cell.length_b   1.000
_cell.length_c   1.000
_cell.angle_alpha   90.00
_cell.angle_beta   90.00
_cell.angle_gamma   90.00
#
_symmetry.space_group_name_H-M   'P 1'
#
loop_
_entity.id
_entity.type
_entity.pdbx_description
1 polymer ?
#
loop_
_entity_poly.entity_id
_entity_poly.type
_entity_poly.pdbx_seq_one_letter_code
_entity_poly.pdbx_strand_id
1 'polypeptide(L)'
;RIHAGQGIGVAAGLSKAGDGNIGLQLTAGQDNLDVQAQHDVLGLLSKDDLKLVSANLHVDFAAAKRIRLATAAGASITLEGGNIIVETPGRITYKAAQRSFAGPVTQSYPLPVFPQGVCVECVLRAMSKQHAFANKNG
;
A
#
# COMPACT_ATOMS: atom_id res chain seq x y z
N ARG A 1 11.76 -7.25 17.44
CA ARG A 1 11.45 -7.77 16.09
C ARG A 1 10.72 -9.10 16.22
N ILE A 2 9.69 -9.30 15.42
CA ILE A 2 8.92 -10.55 15.37
C ILE A 2 9.15 -11.16 14.00
N HIS A 3 9.56 -12.44 13.94
CA HIS A 3 9.82 -13.18 12.69
C HIS A 3 9.11 -14.52 12.74
N ALA A 4 8.53 -14.92 11.60
CA ALA A 4 7.95 -16.24 11.44
C ALA A 4 8.38 -16.82 10.09
N GLY A 5 8.68 -18.13 10.04
CA GLY A 5 9.06 -18.83 8.82
C GLY A 5 7.88 -19.09 7.87
N GLN A 6 6.65 -19.10 8.36
CA GLN A 6 5.46 -19.35 7.56
C GLN A 6 4.45 -18.20 7.63
N GLY A 7 4.05 -17.74 8.80
CA GLY A 7 3.08 -16.67 8.91
C GLY A 7 2.95 -16.11 10.31
N ILE A 8 2.47 -14.89 10.41
CA ILE A 8 2.09 -14.22 11.66
C ILE A 8 0.65 -13.74 11.47
N GLY A 9 -0.24 -14.20 12.36
CA GLY A 9 -1.60 -13.70 12.43
C GLY A 9 -1.74 -12.74 13.61
N VAL A 10 -2.28 -11.55 13.38
CA VAL A 10 -2.68 -10.60 14.42
C VAL A 10 -4.15 -10.30 14.25
N ALA A 11 -4.95 -10.61 15.26
CA ALA A 11 -6.40 -10.38 15.24
C ALA A 11 -6.82 -9.66 16.52
N ALA A 12 -7.72 -8.70 16.37
CA ALA A 12 -8.29 -7.96 17.48
C ALA A 12 -9.79 -7.68 17.24
N GLY A 13 -10.55 -7.47 18.30
CA GLY A 13 -11.97 -7.14 18.22
C GLY A 13 -12.85 -8.27 17.68
N LEU A 14 -12.45 -9.53 17.85
CA LEU A 14 -13.18 -10.71 17.35
C LEU A 14 -14.45 -11.05 18.16
N SER A 15 -14.57 -10.53 19.36
CA SER A 15 -15.78 -10.62 20.17
C SER A 15 -16.63 -9.34 20.02
N LYS A 16 -17.63 -9.17 20.83
CA LYS A 16 -18.56 -8.04 20.77
C LYS A 16 -17.83 -6.69 20.71
N ALA A 17 -18.16 -5.83 19.74
CA ALA A 17 -17.61 -4.49 19.62
C ALA A 17 -17.96 -3.69 20.88
N GLY A 18 -16.95 -3.13 21.52
CA GLY A 18 -17.11 -2.12 22.58
C GLY A 18 -17.29 -0.74 21.99
N ASP A 19 -18.01 0.12 22.67
CA ASP A 19 -18.21 1.51 22.25
C ASP A 19 -16.88 2.25 22.20
N GLY A 20 -16.47 2.73 21.01
CA GLY A 20 -15.36 3.64 20.80
C GLY A 20 -13.96 3.05 20.90
N ASN A 21 -13.80 1.74 21.02
CA ASN A 21 -12.48 1.12 21.12
C ASN A 21 -11.86 0.83 19.75
N ILE A 22 -10.57 1.18 19.60
CA ILE A 22 -9.74 0.81 18.45
C ILE A 22 -9.36 -0.68 18.60
N GLY A 23 -9.76 -1.52 17.64
CA GLY A 23 -9.45 -2.94 17.63
C GLY A 23 -7.96 -3.22 17.50
N LEU A 24 -7.29 -2.60 16.53
CA LEU A 24 -5.85 -2.68 16.28
C LEU A 24 -5.33 -1.32 15.83
N GLN A 25 -4.25 -0.85 16.43
CA GLN A 25 -3.56 0.37 16.05
C GLN A 25 -2.07 0.09 15.85
N LEU A 26 -1.53 0.53 14.71
CA LEU A 26 -0.09 0.54 14.43
C LEU A 26 0.36 1.99 14.34
N THR A 27 1.25 2.42 15.21
CA THR A 27 1.72 3.81 15.31
C THR A 27 3.23 3.87 15.31
N ALA A 28 3.80 4.65 14.38
CA ALA A 28 5.19 5.08 14.42
C ALA A 28 5.23 6.53 14.91
N GLY A 29 5.80 6.77 16.10
CA GLY A 29 5.76 8.09 16.75
C GLY A 29 6.75 9.09 16.17
N GLN A 30 7.90 8.65 15.67
CA GLN A 30 8.98 9.51 15.16
C GLN A 30 9.48 9.09 13.78
N ASP A 31 9.56 7.80 13.53
CA ASP A 31 10.07 7.23 12.27
C ASP A 31 8.93 6.76 11.34
N ASN A 32 9.30 6.21 10.19
CA ASN A 32 8.37 5.70 9.20
C ASN A 32 7.70 4.38 9.66
N LEU A 33 6.47 4.17 9.23
CA LEU A 33 5.81 2.88 9.25
C LEU A 33 5.83 2.29 7.84
N ASP A 34 6.61 1.22 7.63
CA ASP A 34 6.70 0.52 6.35
C ASP A 34 5.92 -0.79 6.40
N VAL A 35 5.02 -0.98 5.43
CA VAL A 35 4.27 -2.23 5.24
C VAL A 35 4.51 -2.71 3.82
N GLN A 36 5.15 -3.87 3.65
CA GLN A 36 5.59 -4.39 2.36
C GLN A 36 5.21 -5.86 2.16
N ALA A 37 4.73 -6.20 0.97
CA ALA A 37 4.68 -7.57 0.46
C ALA A 37 5.69 -7.70 -0.69
N GLN A 38 6.80 -8.40 -0.47
CA GLN A 38 7.93 -8.43 -1.43
C GLN A 38 7.70 -9.40 -2.59
N HIS A 39 6.91 -10.44 -2.41
CA HIS A 39 6.68 -11.49 -3.41
C HIS A 39 5.23 -11.70 -3.79
N ASP A 40 4.30 -11.17 -3.00
CA ASP A 40 2.88 -11.46 -3.15
C ASP A 40 2.03 -10.19 -2.98
N VAL A 41 0.75 -10.33 -2.81
CA VAL A 41 -0.22 -9.24 -2.74
C VAL A 41 -0.27 -8.63 -1.34
N LEU A 42 -0.24 -7.32 -1.24
CA LEU A 42 -0.67 -6.57 -0.07
C LEU A 42 -2.15 -6.20 -0.24
N GLY A 43 -3.03 -6.84 0.53
CA GLY A 43 -4.46 -6.56 0.52
C GLY A 43 -4.90 -5.73 1.73
N LEU A 44 -5.56 -4.59 1.48
CA LEU A 44 -6.25 -3.79 2.49
C LEU A 44 -7.75 -3.85 2.21
N LEU A 45 -8.49 -4.50 3.10
CA LEU A 45 -9.93 -4.74 2.94
C LEU A 45 -10.69 -4.12 4.11
N SER A 46 -11.72 -3.36 3.81
CA SER A 46 -12.63 -2.80 4.80
C SER A 46 -14.06 -3.13 4.42
N LYS A 47 -14.89 -3.44 5.40
CA LYS A 47 -16.32 -3.67 5.20
C LYS A 47 -17.04 -2.37 4.82
N ASP A 48 -16.70 -1.29 5.51
CA ASP A 48 -17.37 0.01 5.36
C ASP A 48 -16.46 1.00 4.67
N ASP A 49 -15.60 1.72 5.39
CA ASP A 49 -14.73 2.77 4.85
C ASP A 49 -13.25 2.40 4.94
N LEU A 50 -12.50 2.66 3.88
CA LEU A 50 -11.03 2.71 3.89
C LEU A 50 -10.61 4.16 3.66
N LYS A 51 -9.95 4.79 4.66
CA LYS A 51 -9.47 6.17 4.57
C LYS A 51 -7.95 6.22 4.52
N LEU A 52 -7.40 6.85 3.48
CA LEU A 52 -5.98 7.15 3.33
C LEU A 52 -5.83 8.66 3.34
N VAL A 53 -5.22 9.21 4.37
CA VAL A 53 -5.12 10.67 4.59
C VAL A 53 -3.69 11.04 4.94
N SER A 54 -3.12 12.01 4.22
CA SER A 54 -1.91 12.72 4.62
C SER A 54 -2.31 14.12 5.10
N ALA A 55 -1.93 14.47 6.34
CA ALA A 55 -2.32 15.75 6.92
C ALA A 55 -1.51 16.93 6.38
N ASN A 56 -0.24 16.71 6.00
CA ASN A 56 0.68 17.80 5.69
C ASN A 56 1.19 17.81 4.25
N LEU A 57 1.28 16.66 3.59
CA LEU A 57 1.87 16.56 2.25
C LEU A 57 0.88 15.93 1.27
N HIS A 58 1.23 14.81 0.70
CA HIS A 58 0.46 14.17 -0.38
C HIS A 58 0.32 12.67 -0.13
N VAL A 59 -0.52 12.03 -0.92
CA VAL A 59 -0.67 10.57 -1.00
C VAL A 59 -0.35 10.19 -2.44
N ASP A 60 0.71 9.41 -2.64
CA ASP A 60 1.15 8.95 -3.95
C ASP A 60 0.69 7.52 -4.22
N PHE A 61 0.14 7.31 -5.41
CA PHE A 61 -0.16 5.99 -5.94
C PHE A 61 0.65 5.78 -7.21
N ALA A 62 1.54 4.79 -7.21
CA ALA A 62 2.36 4.45 -8.36
C ALA A 62 2.37 2.95 -8.61
N ALA A 63 2.36 2.55 -9.87
CA ALA A 63 2.45 1.15 -10.29
C ALA A 63 3.22 1.02 -11.60
N ALA A 64 3.98 -0.06 -11.75
CA ALA A 64 4.75 -0.33 -12.97
C ALA A 64 3.86 -0.58 -14.20
N LYS A 65 2.66 -1.12 -14.01
CA LYS A 65 1.77 -1.51 -15.13
C LYS A 65 0.48 -0.70 -15.15
N ARG A 66 -0.31 -0.74 -14.07
CA ARG A 66 -1.66 -0.18 -14.06
C ARG A 66 -2.07 0.29 -12.66
N ILE A 67 -2.74 1.45 -12.62
CA ILE A 67 -3.54 1.91 -11.48
C ILE A 67 -4.98 1.94 -11.94
N ARG A 68 -5.90 1.37 -11.16
CA ARG A 68 -7.33 1.40 -11.44
C ARG A 68 -8.13 1.78 -10.19
N LEU A 69 -8.99 2.77 -10.34
CA LEU A 69 -10.01 3.15 -9.38
C LEU A 69 -11.36 2.80 -9.97
N ALA A 70 -12.17 2.02 -9.26
CA ALA A 70 -13.47 1.59 -9.79
C ALA A 70 -14.53 1.51 -8.71
N THR A 71 -15.79 1.70 -9.10
CA THR A 71 -16.97 1.51 -8.27
C THR A 71 -17.77 0.31 -8.71
N ALA A 72 -18.56 -0.26 -7.83
CA ALA A 72 -19.46 -1.37 -8.15
C ALA A 72 -20.48 -1.00 -9.24
N ALA A 73 -20.83 0.29 -9.39
CA ALA A 73 -21.74 0.78 -10.42
C ALA A 73 -21.11 0.93 -11.82
N GLY A 74 -19.85 0.54 -12.00
CA GLY A 74 -19.17 0.49 -13.30
C GLY A 74 -18.42 1.76 -13.69
N ALA A 75 -18.39 2.80 -12.87
CA ALA A 75 -17.52 3.94 -13.13
C ALA A 75 -16.07 3.58 -12.81
N SER A 76 -15.12 3.93 -13.69
CA SER A 76 -13.70 3.65 -13.47
C SER A 76 -12.78 4.72 -14.06
N ILE A 77 -11.59 4.84 -13.45
CA ILE A 77 -10.44 5.58 -13.97
C ILE A 77 -9.28 4.61 -14.01
N THR A 78 -8.68 4.45 -15.18
CA THR A 78 -7.53 3.55 -15.38
C THR A 78 -6.37 4.32 -15.98
N LEU A 79 -5.20 4.16 -15.38
CA LEU A 79 -3.91 4.65 -15.90
C LEU A 79 -3.12 3.43 -16.35
N GLU A 80 -2.85 3.30 -17.63
CA GLU A 80 -2.14 2.14 -18.19
C GLU A 80 -1.50 2.49 -19.53
N GLY A 81 -0.24 2.06 -19.75
CA GLY A 81 0.46 2.24 -21.02
C GLY A 81 0.57 3.69 -21.47
N GLY A 82 0.68 4.64 -20.53
CA GLY A 82 0.74 6.08 -20.83
C GLY A 82 -0.62 6.73 -21.11
N ASN A 83 -1.72 6.00 -20.99
CA ASN A 83 -3.08 6.49 -21.21
C ASN A 83 -3.83 6.70 -19.90
N ILE A 84 -4.77 7.65 -19.89
CA ILE A 84 -5.78 7.83 -18.86
C ILE A 84 -7.13 7.52 -19.50
N ILE A 85 -7.80 6.49 -19.00
CA ILE A 85 -9.11 6.04 -19.51
C ILE A 85 -10.14 6.31 -18.41
N VAL A 86 -11.19 7.05 -18.74
CA VAL A 86 -12.32 7.34 -17.85
C VAL A 86 -13.58 6.73 -18.48
N GLU A 87 -14.19 5.79 -17.78
CA GLU A 87 -15.37 5.06 -18.22
C GLU A 87 -16.51 5.22 -17.20
N THR A 88 -17.71 5.40 -17.69
CA THR A 88 -18.90 5.44 -16.83
C THR A 88 -20.14 5.11 -17.64
N PRO A 89 -21.08 4.32 -17.12
CA PRO A 89 -22.39 4.13 -17.73
C PRO A 89 -23.29 5.36 -17.59
N GLY A 90 -22.93 6.33 -16.71
CA GLY A 90 -23.67 7.54 -16.45
C GLY A 90 -23.08 8.79 -17.09
N ARG A 91 -23.15 9.89 -16.36
CA ARG A 91 -22.69 11.21 -16.81
C ARG A 91 -21.34 11.57 -16.22
N ILE A 92 -20.47 12.14 -17.04
CA ILE A 92 -19.24 12.80 -16.59
C ILE A 92 -19.51 14.31 -16.47
N THR A 93 -19.26 14.90 -15.31
CA THR A 93 -19.40 16.33 -15.08
C THR A 93 -18.07 16.96 -14.71
N TYR A 94 -17.63 17.93 -15.49
CA TYR A 94 -16.42 18.72 -15.20
C TYR A 94 -16.86 20.12 -14.72
N LYS A 95 -16.44 20.48 -13.51
CA LYS A 95 -16.63 21.83 -12.94
C LYS A 95 -15.24 22.44 -12.74
N ALA A 96 -14.93 23.49 -13.48
CA ALA A 96 -13.67 24.21 -13.40
C ALA A 96 -13.86 25.66 -13.85
N ALA A 97 -13.18 26.59 -13.18
CA ALA A 97 -13.14 27.99 -13.63
C ALA A 97 -12.41 28.14 -14.97
N GLN A 98 -11.37 27.33 -15.20
CA GLN A 98 -10.61 27.31 -16.43
C GLN A 98 -10.26 25.88 -16.83
N ARG A 99 -10.21 25.61 -18.12
CA ARG A 99 -9.77 24.34 -18.70
C ARG A 99 -8.65 24.61 -19.69
N SER A 100 -7.54 23.86 -19.58
CA SER A 100 -6.43 23.93 -20.52
C SER A 100 -6.11 22.56 -21.05
N PHE A 101 -5.92 22.44 -22.36
CA PHE A 101 -5.44 21.24 -23.03
C PHE A 101 -4.08 21.58 -23.65
N ALA A 102 -3.01 21.01 -23.12
CA ALA A 102 -1.65 21.14 -23.63
C ALA A 102 -1.28 19.92 -24.48
N GLY A 103 -0.22 20.03 -25.25
CA GLY A 103 0.34 18.89 -25.98
C GLY A 103 0.88 17.81 -25.03
N PRO A 104 1.19 16.60 -25.55
CA PRO A 104 1.67 15.49 -24.73
C PRO A 104 3.01 15.84 -24.06
N VAL A 105 3.13 15.49 -22.77
CA VAL A 105 4.36 15.62 -21.98
C VAL A 105 4.65 14.25 -21.37
N THR A 106 5.90 13.81 -21.48
CA THR A 106 6.38 12.60 -20.81
C THR A 106 7.14 12.97 -19.55
N GLN A 107 6.69 12.48 -18.41
CA GLN A 107 7.36 12.61 -17.13
C GLN A 107 7.58 11.23 -16.51
N SER A 108 8.81 10.96 -16.07
CA SER A 108 9.15 9.72 -15.37
C SER A 108 8.81 9.85 -13.88
N TYR A 109 8.20 8.82 -13.32
CA TYR A 109 7.98 8.71 -11.87
C TYR A 109 8.84 7.58 -11.32
N PRO A 110 9.73 7.85 -10.35
CA PRO A 110 10.57 6.81 -9.76
C PRO A 110 9.73 5.89 -8.89
N LEU A 111 9.73 4.60 -9.21
CA LEU A 111 9.09 3.58 -8.37
C LEU A 111 10.05 3.17 -7.24
N PRO A 112 9.52 2.79 -6.06
CA PRO A 112 10.34 2.27 -4.98
C PRO A 112 11.06 1.00 -5.40
N VAL A 113 12.36 0.92 -5.08
CA VAL A 113 13.18 -0.26 -5.29
C VAL A 113 13.10 -1.12 -4.04
N PHE A 114 12.52 -2.32 -4.16
CA PHE A 114 12.50 -3.28 -3.06
C PHE A 114 13.85 -3.98 -2.95
N PRO A 115 14.33 -4.27 -1.72
CA PRO A 115 15.54 -5.06 -1.53
C PRO A 115 15.40 -6.42 -2.21
N GLN A 116 16.38 -6.79 -3.01
CA GLN A 116 16.45 -8.06 -3.72
C GLN A 116 16.71 -9.20 -2.72
N GLY A 117 15.62 -9.74 -2.19
CA GLY A 117 15.64 -10.94 -1.37
C GLY A 117 15.79 -10.70 0.15
N VAL A 118 15.21 -11.60 0.90
CA VAL A 118 15.56 -11.81 2.31
C VAL A 118 16.96 -12.40 2.31
N CYS A 119 17.89 -11.90 3.14
CA CYS A 119 19.19 -12.54 3.32
C CYS A 119 18.97 -13.94 3.92
N VAL A 120 18.79 -14.94 3.03
CA VAL A 120 18.56 -16.34 3.42
C VAL A 120 19.72 -16.83 4.29
N GLU A 121 20.93 -16.43 3.96
CA GLU A 121 22.14 -16.76 4.71
C GLU A 121 22.12 -16.14 6.13
N CYS A 122 21.59 -14.91 6.27
CA CYS A 122 21.42 -14.28 7.57
C CYS A 122 20.37 -15.01 8.43
N VAL A 123 19.30 -15.49 7.81
CA VAL A 123 18.24 -16.27 8.49
C VAL A 123 18.78 -17.64 8.90
N LEU A 124 19.46 -18.35 8.00
CA LEU A 124 20.07 -19.66 8.29
C LEU A 124 21.12 -19.55 9.39
N ARG A 125 21.95 -18.50 9.38
CA ARG A 125 22.97 -18.25 10.41
C ARG A 125 22.35 -17.91 11.78
N ALA A 126 21.23 -17.21 11.80
CA ALA A 126 20.47 -16.94 13.01
C ALA A 126 19.85 -18.21 13.57
N MET A 127 19.32 -19.09 12.71
CA MET A 127 18.76 -20.38 13.09
C MET A 127 19.85 -21.35 13.63
N SER A 128 21.02 -21.42 12.98
CA SER A 128 22.11 -22.31 13.40
C SER A 128 22.72 -21.92 14.74
N LYS A 129 22.67 -20.65 15.11
CA LYS A 129 23.19 -20.14 16.39
C LYS A 129 22.12 -20.03 17.49
N GLN A 130 20.91 -20.51 17.25
CA GLN A 130 19.77 -20.39 18.16
C GLN A 130 19.50 -18.95 18.65
N HIS A 131 19.98 -17.95 17.91
CA HIS A 131 19.68 -16.56 18.18
C HIS A 131 18.35 -16.18 17.50
N ALA A 132 17.43 -15.63 18.25
CA ALA A 132 16.16 -15.11 17.72
C ALA A 132 16.36 -13.93 16.74
N PHE A 133 17.61 -13.44 16.59
CA PHE A 133 17.94 -12.27 15.78
C PHE A 133 19.26 -12.48 15.01
N ALA A 134 19.24 -12.14 13.72
CA ALA A 134 20.48 -12.01 12.96
C ALA A 134 21.23 -10.75 13.45
N ASN A 135 22.43 -10.92 13.97
CA ASN A 135 23.25 -9.80 14.40
C ASN A 135 23.90 -9.15 13.15
N LYS A 136 23.76 -7.83 13.04
CA LYS A 136 24.24 -7.06 11.89
C LYS A 136 25.76 -6.86 11.88
N ASN A 137 26.44 -7.19 12.99
CA ASN A 137 27.89 -7.04 13.18
C ASN A 137 28.54 -8.41 13.36
N GLY A 138 28.88 -9.01 12.24
CA GLY A 138 29.68 -10.24 12.19
C GLY A 138 30.38 -10.39 10.88
#